data_c35d71f44d01aae63cd9da1914996704
#
_entry.id   c35d71f44d01aae63cd9da1914996704
#
_cell.length_a   1.000
_cell.length_b   1.000
_cell.length_c   1.000
_cell.angle_alpha   90.00
_cell.angle_beta   90.00
_cell.angle_gamma   90.00
#
_symmetry.space_group_name_H-M   'P 1'
#
loop_
_entity.id
_entity.type
_entity.pdbx_description
1 polymer ?
#
loop_
_entity_poly.entity_id
_entity_poly.type
_entity_poly.pdbx_seq_one_letter_code
_entity_poly.pdbx_strand_id
1 'polypeptide(L)'
;KGILDAQSAERSENMHRLFMYPAMRVPATQSAIVQAFSDILPPNTYAIDPFMGSGTSLLSCIEFGFNVFGQDINPFAVLLSKAKTTTYDVSKLRSTLENIKKHILQDDSTTIDITFSSIDKWFTEDAQISFSKIRRAIKAEECIDYRNFFWVLMSEAIRVGSNDRTSTFKLHRRSSEELQHRKIDIIQKFLSIATSGISDYEMFYNKLKKERNLSELNCRGKAEI
;
A
#
# COMPACT_ATOMS: atom_id res chain seq x y z
N LYS A 1 -11.91 13.50 -27.48
CA LYS A 1 -11.02 14.48 -26.79
C LYS A 1 -11.46 14.49 -25.33
N GLY A 2 -10.61 14.19 -24.39
CA GLY A 2 -10.92 14.32 -22.95
C GLY A 2 -10.60 13.11 -22.09
N ILE A 3 -10.78 11.88 -22.58
CA ILE A 3 -10.53 10.64 -21.77
C ILE A 3 -9.03 10.47 -21.42
N LEU A 4 -8.13 10.99 -22.25
CA LEU A 4 -6.68 10.86 -22.03
C LEU A 4 -6.02 12.13 -21.45
N ASP A 5 -6.78 13.22 -21.29
CA ASP A 5 -6.27 14.50 -20.76
C ASP A 5 -6.36 14.57 -19.23
N ALA A 6 -5.95 13.52 -18.55
CA ALA A 6 -5.91 13.47 -17.08
C ALA A 6 -4.70 14.25 -16.48
N GLN A 7 -4.36 15.41 -17.04
CA GLN A 7 -3.24 16.25 -16.57
C GLN A 7 -3.44 16.81 -15.16
N SER A 8 -4.69 16.84 -14.66
CA SER A 8 -5.03 17.34 -13.31
C SER A 8 -5.41 16.25 -12.31
N ALA A 9 -5.43 14.98 -12.71
CA ALA A 9 -5.79 13.89 -11.79
C ALA A 9 -4.66 13.61 -10.80
N GLU A 10 -4.97 13.62 -9.52
CA GLU A 10 -4.02 13.22 -8.48
C GLU A 10 -3.54 11.79 -8.73
N ARG A 11 -2.22 11.61 -8.81
CA ARG A 11 -1.58 10.30 -9.01
C ARG A 11 -1.75 9.36 -7.83
N SER A 12 -2.25 9.85 -6.72
CA SER A 12 -2.42 9.11 -5.48
C SER A 12 -3.81 9.35 -4.89
N GLU A 13 -4.81 8.64 -5.40
CA GLU A 13 -6.14 8.59 -4.81
C GLU A 13 -6.37 7.24 -4.14
N ASN A 14 -7.12 7.24 -3.03
CA ASN A 14 -7.58 6.03 -2.34
C ASN A 14 -6.45 5.00 -2.09
N MET A 15 -6.65 3.76 -2.52
CA MET A 15 -5.72 2.65 -2.36
C MET A 15 -4.33 2.86 -2.99
N HIS A 16 -4.18 3.85 -3.89
CA HIS A 16 -2.88 4.18 -4.47
C HIS A 16 -1.97 4.94 -3.49
N ARG A 17 -2.52 5.45 -2.38
CA ARG A 17 -1.77 6.11 -1.30
C ARG A 17 -1.06 5.15 -0.35
N LEU A 18 -1.41 3.86 -0.35
CA LEU A 18 -0.79 2.89 0.57
C LEU A 18 0.73 2.84 0.43
N PHE A 19 1.24 3.02 -0.78
CA PHE A 19 2.67 3.12 -1.05
C PHE A 19 2.94 3.90 -2.35
N MET A 20 3.91 4.81 -2.31
CA MET A 20 4.39 5.55 -3.48
C MET A 20 5.27 4.65 -4.36
N TYR A 21 4.65 3.85 -5.23
CA TYR A 21 5.36 2.94 -6.13
C TYR A 21 5.92 3.70 -7.36
N PRO A 22 7.19 3.46 -7.76
CA PRO A 22 7.76 4.07 -8.96
C PRO A 22 6.97 3.71 -10.22
N ALA A 23 6.85 4.67 -11.15
CA ALA A 23 6.22 4.45 -12.45
C ALA A 23 4.77 3.95 -12.43
N MET A 24 3.98 4.37 -11.43
CA MET A 24 2.53 4.10 -11.44
C MET A 24 1.86 4.75 -12.64
N ARG A 25 0.92 4.04 -13.26
CA ARG A 25 -0.03 4.62 -14.23
C ARG A 25 -0.93 5.62 -13.51
N VAL A 26 -1.45 6.61 -14.25
CA VAL A 26 -2.44 7.54 -13.70
C VAL A 26 -3.77 6.80 -13.50
N PRO A 27 -4.28 6.68 -12.26
CA PRO A 27 -5.45 5.87 -11.97
C PRO A 27 -6.69 6.31 -12.77
N ALA A 28 -6.96 7.62 -12.84
CA ALA A 28 -8.11 8.16 -13.56
C ALA A 28 -8.12 7.79 -15.06
N THR A 29 -6.94 7.84 -15.71
CA THR A 29 -6.82 7.42 -17.12
C THR A 29 -7.08 5.92 -17.25
N GLN A 30 -6.54 5.12 -16.35
CA GLN A 30 -6.74 3.68 -16.37
C GLN A 30 -8.21 3.31 -16.16
N SER A 31 -8.88 3.92 -15.17
CA SER A 31 -10.30 3.71 -14.91
C SER A 31 -11.18 4.11 -16.10
N ALA A 32 -10.88 5.24 -16.76
CA ALA A 32 -11.62 5.66 -17.96
C ALA A 32 -11.49 4.66 -19.13
N ILE A 33 -10.31 4.08 -19.33
CA ILE A 33 -10.08 3.04 -20.35
C ILE A 33 -10.90 1.78 -20.00
N VAL A 34 -10.81 1.32 -18.75
CA VAL A 34 -11.54 0.12 -18.30
C VAL A 34 -13.05 0.33 -18.35
N GLN A 35 -13.54 1.54 -18.01
CA GLN A 35 -14.95 1.92 -18.17
C GLN A 35 -15.43 1.72 -19.60
N ALA A 36 -14.70 2.23 -20.58
CA ALA A 36 -15.06 2.07 -22.00
C ALA A 36 -15.14 0.58 -22.42
N PHE A 37 -14.29 -0.27 -21.85
CA PHE A 37 -14.39 -1.72 -22.08
C PHE A 37 -15.58 -2.35 -21.35
N SER A 38 -15.93 -1.86 -20.16
CA SER A 38 -17.06 -2.41 -19.39
C SER A 38 -18.42 -2.17 -20.09
N ASP A 39 -18.50 -1.19 -20.99
CA ASP A 39 -19.71 -0.91 -21.76
C ASP A 39 -19.94 -1.90 -22.90
N ILE A 40 -18.90 -2.64 -23.33
CA ILE A 40 -18.94 -3.55 -24.49
C ILE A 40 -18.62 -5.00 -24.16
N LEU A 41 -17.96 -5.28 -23.03
CA LEU A 41 -17.58 -6.64 -22.63
C LEU A 41 -18.58 -7.22 -21.64
N PRO A 42 -18.84 -8.56 -21.71
CA PRO A 42 -19.76 -9.21 -20.81
C PRO A 42 -19.26 -9.16 -19.35
N PRO A 43 -20.19 -9.22 -18.37
CA PRO A 43 -19.84 -9.38 -16.96
C PRO A 43 -18.94 -10.61 -16.73
N ASN A 44 -18.06 -10.54 -15.72
CA ASN A 44 -17.10 -11.58 -15.39
C ASN A 44 -16.01 -11.85 -16.45
N THR A 45 -15.81 -10.94 -17.41
CA THR A 45 -14.64 -10.98 -18.31
C THR A 45 -13.36 -10.99 -17.48
N TYR A 46 -12.36 -11.75 -17.94
CA TYR A 46 -11.03 -11.77 -17.34
C TYR A 46 -10.13 -10.73 -17.99
N ALA A 47 -9.51 -9.89 -17.16
CA ALA A 47 -8.44 -9.00 -17.56
C ALA A 47 -7.10 -9.54 -17.02
N ILE A 48 -6.08 -9.59 -17.88
CA ILE A 48 -4.75 -10.11 -17.53
C ILE A 48 -3.72 -8.98 -17.63
N ASP A 49 -2.96 -8.76 -16.55
CA ASP A 49 -1.81 -7.86 -16.56
C ASP A 49 -0.53 -8.61 -16.17
N PRO A 50 0.30 -8.99 -17.15
CA PRO A 50 1.55 -9.73 -16.91
C PRO A 50 2.67 -8.89 -16.34
N PHE A 51 2.48 -7.56 -16.19
CA PHE A 51 3.43 -6.59 -15.63
C PHE A 51 2.69 -5.62 -14.71
N MET A 52 1.96 -6.17 -13.74
CA MET A 52 0.96 -5.43 -12.95
C MET A 52 1.56 -4.30 -12.09
N GLY A 53 2.85 -4.34 -11.74
CA GLY A 53 3.49 -3.34 -10.90
C GLY A 53 2.72 -3.11 -9.60
N SER A 54 2.27 -1.88 -9.38
CA SER A 54 1.48 -1.52 -8.19
C SER A 54 0.00 -1.93 -8.26
N GLY A 55 -0.42 -2.69 -9.27
CA GLY A 55 -1.79 -3.19 -9.42
C GLY A 55 -2.84 -2.14 -9.81
N THR A 56 -2.44 -1.02 -10.43
CA THR A 56 -3.38 0.04 -10.84
C THR A 56 -4.41 -0.49 -11.84
N SER A 57 -3.98 -1.25 -12.84
CA SER A 57 -4.86 -1.89 -13.82
C SER A 57 -5.81 -2.91 -13.18
N LEU A 58 -5.29 -3.73 -12.25
CA LEU A 58 -6.10 -4.71 -11.54
C LEU A 58 -7.21 -4.04 -10.72
N LEU A 59 -6.84 -3.00 -9.97
CA LEU A 59 -7.79 -2.27 -9.14
C LEU A 59 -8.88 -1.63 -9.98
N SER A 60 -8.52 -0.95 -11.08
CA SER A 60 -9.50 -0.38 -12.02
C SER A 60 -10.41 -1.45 -12.63
N CYS A 61 -9.88 -2.61 -13.01
CA CYS A 61 -10.71 -3.70 -13.54
C CYS A 61 -11.71 -4.24 -12.50
N ILE A 62 -11.29 -4.41 -11.25
CA ILE A 62 -12.16 -4.83 -10.15
C ILE A 62 -13.25 -3.78 -9.89
N GLU A 63 -12.93 -2.50 -9.95
CA GLU A 63 -13.92 -1.40 -9.83
C GLU A 63 -15.06 -1.56 -10.85
N PHE A 64 -14.77 -2.05 -12.05
CA PHE A 64 -15.76 -2.28 -13.11
C PHE A 64 -16.29 -3.71 -13.18
N GLY A 65 -15.99 -4.55 -12.19
CA GLY A 65 -16.56 -5.89 -12.05
C GLY A 65 -15.91 -6.98 -12.92
N PHE A 66 -14.72 -6.71 -13.47
CA PHE A 66 -13.93 -7.72 -14.15
C PHE A 66 -13.18 -8.61 -13.15
N ASN A 67 -13.04 -9.89 -13.47
CA ASN A 67 -12.06 -10.74 -12.83
C ASN A 67 -10.66 -10.36 -13.34
N VAL A 68 -9.65 -10.44 -12.47
CA VAL A 68 -8.31 -10.06 -12.86
C VAL A 68 -7.29 -11.13 -12.51
N PHE A 69 -6.33 -11.30 -13.41
CA PHE A 69 -5.12 -12.08 -13.16
C PHE A 69 -3.94 -11.15 -13.35
N GLY A 70 -3.05 -11.10 -12.34
CA GLY A 70 -1.86 -10.25 -12.36
C GLY A 70 -0.61 -11.00 -11.96
N GLN A 71 0.50 -10.69 -12.62
CA GLN A 71 1.82 -11.16 -12.21
C GLN A 71 2.86 -10.06 -12.32
N ASP A 72 3.92 -10.18 -11.53
CA ASP A 72 5.10 -9.31 -11.61
C ASP A 72 6.32 -10.07 -11.09
N ILE A 73 7.50 -9.75 -11.64
CA ILE A 73 8.78 -10.32 -11.19
C ILE A 73 9.22 -9.74 -9.86
N ASN A 74 8.75 -8.53 -9.50
CA ASN A 74 9.08 -7.88 -8.24
C ASN A 74 8.17 -8.39 -7.11
N PRO A 75 8.71 -9.12 -6.11
CA PRO A 75 7.91 -9.63 -5.00
C PRO A 75 7.16 -8.54 -4.23
N PHE A 76 7.71 -7.32 -4.17
CA PHE A 76 7.04 -6.20 -3.52
C PHE A 76 5.84 -5.70 -4.34
N ALA A 77 5.91 -5.71 -5.67
CA ALA A 77 4.75 -5.43 -6.52
C ALA A 77 3.63 -6.44 -6.29
N VAL A 78 3.95 -7.71 -6.16
CA VAL A 78 3.01 -8.79 -5.81
C VAL A 78 2.36 -8.52 -4.45
N LEU A 79 3.15 -8.22 -3.41
CA LEU A 79 2.66 -7.90 -2.07
C LEU A 79 1.71 -6.69 -2.10
N LEU A 80 2.13 -5.60 -2.75
CA LEU A 80 1.37 -4.36 -2.87
C LEU A 80 0.04 -4.56 -3.60
N SER A 81 0.07 -5.28 -4.72
CA SER A 81 -1.13 -5.58 -5.51
C SER A 81 -2.10 -6.46 -4.74
N LYS A 82 -1.63 -7.50 -4.05
CA LYS A 82 -2.44 -8.32 -3.13
C LYS A 82 -3.10 -7.46 -2.06
N ALA A 83 -2.33 -6.62 -1.36
CA ALA A 83 -2.86 -5.76 -0.31
C ALA A 83 -3.95 -4.79 -0.83
N LYS A 84 -3.85 -4.32 -2.07
CA LYS A 84 -4.84 -3.42 -2.67
C LYS A 84 -6.10 -4.13 -3.16
N THR A 85 -6.01 -5.37 -3.61
CA THR A 85 -7.11 -6.11 -4.23
C THR A 85 -7.83 -7.06 -3.29
N THR A 86 -7.27 -7.30 -2.11
CA THR A 86 -7.91 -8.09 -1.05
C THR A 86 -9.06 -7.33 -0.41
N THR A 87 -10.16 -8.03 -0.14
CA THR A 87 -11.29 -7.49 0.61
C THR A 87 -11.07 -7.67 2.10
N TYR A 88 -11.12 -6.60 2.86
CA TYR A 88 -10.92 -6.60 4.31
C TYR A 88 -12.19 -6.19 5.07
N ASP A 89 -12.35 -6.73 6.26
CA ASP A 89 -13.24 -6.17 7.28
C ASP A 89 -12.53 -4.98 7.95
N VAL A 90 -13.12 -3.79 7.83
CA VAL A 90 -12.54 -2.54 8.38
C VAL A 90 -12.44 -2.60 9.91
N SER A 91 -13.41 -3.20 10.59
CA SER A 91 -13.37 -3.33 12.05
C SER A 91 -12.21 -4.22 12.49
N LYS A 92 -11.95 -5.29 11.73
CA LYS A 92 -10.82 -6.18 11.97
C LYS A 92 -9.48 -5.51 11.62
N LEU A 93 -9.38 -4.71 10.56
CA LEU A 93 -8.18 -3.90 10.29
C LEU A 93 -7.85 -2.97 11.46
N ARG A 94 -8.86 -2.30 12.02
CA ARG A 94 -8.70 -1.41 13.18
C ARG A 94 -8.26 -2.17 14.43
N SER A 95 -8.89 -3.30 14.73
CA SER A 95 -8.50 -4.13 15.89
C SER A 95 -7.10 -4.74 15.73
N THR A 96 -6.73 -5.16 14.52
CA THR A 96 -5.35 -5.62 14.23
C THR A 96 -4.34 -4.49 14.44
N LEU A 97 -4.64 -3.25 14.02
CA LEU A 97 -3.76 -2.11 14.28
C LEU A 97 -3.58 -1.86 15.80
N GLU A 98 -4.63 -1.94 16.59
CA GLU A 98 -4.52 -1.78 18.05
C GLU A 98 -3.69 -2.92 18.69
N ASN A 99 -3.81 -4.15 18.21
CA ASN A 99 -2.97 -5.25 18.65
C ASN A 99 -1.49 -5.03 18.28
N ILE A 100 -1.21 -4.62 17.05
CA ILE A 100 0.14 -4.26 16.60
C ILE A 100 0.72 -3.16 17.48
N LYS A 101 -0.04 -2.08 17.74
CA LYS A 101 0.36 -0.99 18.63
C LYS A 101 0.69 -1.48 20.04
N LYS A 102 -0.17 -2.34 20.60
CA LYS A 102 0.05 -2.93 21.92
C LYS A 102 1.36 -3.75 21.96
N HIS A 103 1.61 -4.59 20.96
CA HIS A 103 2.84 -5.37 20.87
C HIS A 103 4.07 -4.48 20.75
N ILE A 104 4.03 -3.40 19.96
CA ILE A 104 5.13 -2.42 19.84
C ILE A 104 5.44 -1.78 21.20
N LEU A 105 4.39 -1.36 21.94
CA LEU A 105 4.56 -0.68 23.22
C LEU A 105 5.04 -1.59 24.34
N GLN A 106 4.77 -2.90 24.24
CA GLN A 106 5.22 -3.91 25.18
C GLN A 106 6.60 -4.49 24.84
N ASP A 107 7.15 -4.15 23.68
CA ASP A 107 8.45 -4.66 23.23
C ASP A 107 9.58 -3.74 23.71
N ASP A 108 10.24 -4.14 24.80
CA ASP A 108 11.38 -3.42 25.38
C ASP A 108 12.73 -3.80 24.72
N SER A 109 12.72 -4.73 23.74
CA SER A 109 13.94 -5.18 23.07
C SER A 109 14.59 -4.09 22.22
N THR A 110 15.89 -3.95 22.34
CA THR A 110 16.73 -3.12 21.46
C THR A 110 17.38 -3.93 20.33
N THR A 111 16.99 -5.20 20.17
CA THR A 111 17.53 -6.07 19.12
C THR A 111 17.14 -5.55 17.73
N ILE A 112 18.14 -5.45 16.86
CA ILE A 112 17.98 -5.13 15.44
C ILE A 112 17.83 -6.44 14.68
N ASP A 113 16.64 -6.68 14.11
CA ASP A 113 16.28 -7.94 13.47
C ASP A 113 16.86 -8.10 12.06
N ILE A 114 17.15 -7.02 11.38
CA ILE A 114 17.59 -6.99 9.98
C ILE A 114 18.84 -6.15 9.86
N THR A 115 19.84 -6.70 9.21
CA THR A 115 21.05 -5.98 8.84
C THR A 115 21.38 -6.21 7.37
N PHE A 116 21.97 -5.23 6.72
CA PHE A 116 22.51 -5.31 5.37
C PHE A 116 23.66 -4.30 5.21
N SER A 117 24.44 -4.48 4.14
CA SER A 117 25.57 -3.59 3.87
C SER A 117 25.15 -2.13 3.81
N SER A 118 25.80 -1.28 4.59
CA SER A 118 25.54 0.18 4.66
C SER A 118 24.16 0.56 5.23
N ILE A 119 23.54 -0.26 6.08
CA ILE A 119 22.26 0.07 6.72
C ILE A 119 22.34 1.41 7.47
N ASP A 120 23.45 1.69 8.17
CA ASP A 120 23.67 2.92 8.95
C ASP A 120 23.74 4.20 8.10
N LYS A 121 24.01 4.06 6.80
CA LYS A 121 23.91 5.16 5.84
C LYS A 121 22.46 5.63 5.70
N TRP A 122 21.51 4.70 5.77
CA TRP A 122 20.11 4.92 5.45
C TRP A 122 19.21 5.03 6.67
N PHE A 123 19.60 4.48 7.81
CA PHE A 123 18.81 4.46 9.03
C PHE A 123 19.69 4.70 10.26
N THR A 124 19.21 5.53 11.18
CA THR A 124 19.80 5.65 12.51
C THR A 124 19.55 4.36 13.30
N GLU A 125 20.37 4.10 14.32
CA GLU A 125 20.19 2.95 15.21
C GLU A 125 18.78 2.92 15.84
N ASP A 126 18.31 4.07 16.34
CA ASP A 126 16.95 4.21 16.90
C ASP A 126 15.86 3.83 15.88
N ALA A 127 16.04 4.20 14.61
CA ALA A 127 15.12 3.84 13.54
C ALA A 127 15.17 2.33 13.26
N GLN A 128 16.36 1.70 13.25
CA GLN A 128 16.52 0.26 13.06
C GLN A 128 15.85 -0.53 14.19
N ILE A 129 16.02 -0.11 15.44
CA ILE A 129 15.34 -0.69 16.61
C ILE A 129 13.83 -0.54 16.48
N SER A 130 13.35 0.66 16.15
CA SER A 130 11.92 0.95 16.00
C SER A 130 11.27 0.11 14.89
N PHE A 131 11.92 -0.02 13.73
CA PHE A 131 11.45 -0.90 12.65
C PHE A 131 11.48 -2.37 13.03
N SER A 132 12.44 -2.80 13.85
CA SER A 132 12.50 -4.18 14.36
C SER A 132 11.31 -4.49 15.26
N LYS A 133 10.93 -3.57 16.15
CA LYS A 133 9.72 -3.69 16.98
C LYS A 133 8.44 -3.77 16.14
N ILE A 134 8.29 -2.87 15.17
CA ILE A 134 7.15 -2.88 14.23
C ILE A 134 7.09 -4.20 13.47
N ARG A 135 8.24 -4.68 12.97
CA ARG A 135 8.35 -5.95 12.26
C ARG A 135 7.88 -7.13 13.11
N ARG A 136 8.34 -7.23 14.35
CA ARG A 136 7.94 -8.30 15.29
C ARG A 136 6.44 -8.27 15.55
N ALA A 137 5.89 -7.08 15.79
CA ALA A 137 4.46 -6.89 16.02
C ALA A 137 3.60 -7.31 14.80
N ILE A 138 4.02 -6.93 13.57
CA ILE A 138 3.30 -7.35 12.36
C ILE A 138 3.42 -8.86 12.14
N LYS A 139 4.57 -9.47 12.43
CA LYS A 139 4.76 -10.94 12.32
C LYS A 139 3.87 -11.73 13.27
N ALA A 140 3.46 -11.15 14.38
CA ALA A 140 2.55 -11.78 15.33
C ALA A 140 1.08 -11.84 14.83
N GLU A 141 0.71 -11.11 13.78
CA GLU A 141 -0.60 -11.26 13.14
C GLU A 141 -0.66 -12.60 12.39
N GLU A 142 -1.65 -13.42 12.73
CA GLU A 142 -1.79 -14.77 12.18
C GLU A 142 -2.38 -14.78 10.78
N CYS A 143 -3.35 -13.88 10.51
CA CYS A 143 -3.99 -13.80 9.21
C CYS A 143 -3.06 -13.16 8.18
N ILE A 144 -2.68 -13.93 7.17
CA ILE A 144 -1.72 -13.51 6.14
C ILE A 144 -2.17 -12.25 5.38
N ASP A 145 -3.47 -12.09 5.13
CA ASP A 145 -3.99 -10.95 4.38
C ASP A 145 -3.86 -9.66 5.17
N TYR A 146 -4.25 -9.66 6.46
CA TYR A 146 -4.07 -8.51 7.34
C TYR A 146 -2.60 -8.21 7.56
N ARG A 147 -1.78 -9.23 7.76
CA ARG A 147 -0.33 -9.09 7.88
C ARG A 147 0.28 -8.46 6.63
N ASN A 148 -0.12 -8.86 5.42
CA ASN A 148 0.33 -8.29 4.15
C ASN A 148 -0.06 -6.80 4.01
N PHE A 149 -1.26 -6.43 4.43
CA PHE A 149 -1.67 -5.03 4.46
C PHE A 149 -0.74 -4.17 5.30
N PHE A 150 -0.43 -4.61 6.52
CA PHE A 150 0.49 -3.87 7.40
C PHE A 150 1.95 -3.91 6.94
N TRP A 151 2.40 -4.95 6.22
CA TRP A 151 3.71 -4.94 5.57
C TRP A 151 3.84 -3.85 4.52
N VAL A 152 2.81 -3.61 3.73
CA VAL A 152 2.80 -2.50 2.75
C VAL A 152 2.90 -1.16 3.47
N LEU A 153 2.14 -0.95 4.54
CA LEU A 153 2.18 0.30 5.32
C LEU A 153 3.52 0.50 6.03
N MET A 154 4.14 -0.59 6.52
CA MET A 154 5.50 -0.54 7.05
C MET A 154 6.52 -0.15 5.96
N SER A 155 6.36 -0.64 4.74
CA SER A 155 7.24 -0.28 3.63
C SER A 155 7.18 1.21 3.31
N GLU A 156 5.99 1.84 3.39
CA GLU A 156 5.87 3.30 3.29
C GLU A 156 6.50 4.02 4.48
N ALA A 157 6.35 3.49 5.69
CA ALA A 157 7.04 4.04 6.87
C ALA A 157 8.57 3.94 6.73
N ILE A 158 9.11 2.86 6.18
CA ILE A 158 10.54 2.70 5.87
C ILE A 158 10.98 3.75 4.84
N ARG A 159 10.21 3.94 3.77
CA ARG A 159 10.51 4.94 2.74
C ARG A 159 10.62 6.34 3.33
N VAL A 160 9.64 6.76 4.12
CA VAL A 160 9.63 8.13 4.70
C VAL A 160 10.52 8.27 5.93
N GLY A 161 10.79 7.18 6.64
CA GLY A 161 11.66 7.13 7.82
C GLY A 161 13.16 7.05 7.50
N SER A 162 13.52 6.69 6.28
CA SER A 162 14.91 6.59 5.84
C SER A 162 15.60 7.95 5.72
N ASN A 163 16.93 7.95 5.65
CA ASN A 163 17.75 9.12 5.39
C ASN A 163 17.73 9.58 3.92
N ASP A 164 16.86 9.00 3.11
CA ASP A 164 16.68 9.38 1.71
C ASP A 164 15.84 10.66 1.57
N ARG A 165 16.11 11.41 0.50
CA ARG A 165 15.23 12.49 0.03
C ARG A 165 14.09 11.89 -0.76
N THR A 166 12.92 11.82 -0.18
CA THR A 166 11.73 11.18 -0.78
C THR A 166 11.13 11.94 -1.97
N SER A 167 11.76 13.01 -2.42
CA SER A 167 11.32 13.85 -3.55
C SER A 167 11.59 13.24 -4.93
N THR A 168 12.45 12.23 -5.02
CA THR A 168 12.82 11.55 -6.27
C THR A 168 12.76 10.03 -6.11
N PHE A 169 12.65 9.30 -7.22
CA PHE A 169 12.72 7.82 -7.19
C PHE A 169 14.15 7.29 -7.10
N LYS A 170 15.17 8.14 -7.32
CA LYS A 170 16.57 7.79 -7.10
C LYS A 170 16.91 8.02 -5.64
N LEU A 171 17.64 7.08 -5.05
CA LEU A 171 18.10 7.19 -3.67
C LEU A 171 19.14 8.30 -3.53
N HIS A 172 18.78 9.36 -2.82
CA HIS A 172 19.64 10.49 -2.50
C HIS A 172 19.69 10.72 -0.99
N ARG A 173 20.80 10.33 -0.39
CA ARG A 173 20.98 10.58 1.05
C ARG A 173 20.96 12.08 1.34
N ARG A 174 20.24 12.46 2.37
CA ARG A 174 20.25 13.82 2.94
C ARG A 174 21.65 14.20 3.41
N SER A 175 21.96 15.50 3.41
CA SER A 175 23.21 16.00 3.96
C SER A 175 23.30 15.73 5.47
N SER A 176 24.53 15.74 6.01
CA SER A 176 24.72 15.55 7.46
C SER A 176 24.04 16.66 8.28
N GLU A 177 24.02 17.88 7.78
CA GLU A 177 23.34 19.02 8.38
C GLU A 177 21.82 18.81 8.43
N GLU A 178 21.18 18.38 7.32
CA GLU A 178 19.75 18.05 7.29
C GLU A 178 19.40 16.95 8.29
N LEU A 179 20.28 15.95 8.45
CA LEU A 179 20.05 14.82 9.34
C LEU A 179 20.18 15.18 10.82
N GLN A 180 21.05 16.14 11.17
CA GLN A 180 21.19 16.62 12.56
C GLN A 180 19.88 17.23 13.10
N HIS A 181 19.12 17.88 12.23
CA HIS A 181 17.87 18.55 12.60
C HIS A 181 16.63 17.65 12.39
N ARG A 182 16.80 16.47 11.79
CA ARG A 182 15.71 15.58 11.46
C ARG A 182 15.44 14.59 12.59
N LYS A 183 14.43 14.89 13.40
CA LYS A 183 13.92 13.95 14.42
C LYS A 183 12.62 13.34 13.91
N ILE A 184 12.58 12.03 13.74
CA ILE A 184 11.38 11.27 13.34
C ILE A 184 11.12 10.20 14.37
N ASP A 185 9.96 10.24 14.99
CA ASP A 185 9.44 9.11 15.73
C ASP A 185 8.87 8.09 14.71
N ILE A 186 9.63 7.02 14.47
CA ILE A 186 9.29 5.98 13.51
C ILE A 186 8.01 5.24 13.89
N ILE A 187 7.80 4.99 15.18
CA ILE A 187 6.62 4.27 15.66
C ILE A 187 5.37 5.12 15.42
N GLN A 188 5.38 6.38 15.83
CA GLN A 188 4.26 7.29 15.59
C GLN A 188 4.01 7.50 14.10
N LYS A 189 5.07 7.57 13.30
CA LYS A 189 4.95 7.70 11.85
C LYS A 189 4.29 6.48 11.22
N PHE A 190 4.68 5.27 11.62
CA PHE A 190 4.04 4.04 11.18
C PHE A 190 2.55 3.99 11.59
N LEU A 191 2.23 4.30 12.85
CA LEU A 191 0.84 4.30 13.32
C LEU A 191 -0.03 5.30 12.57
N SER A 192 0.51 6.49 12.27
CA SER A 192 -0.18 7.50 11.45
C SER A 192 -0.44 7.00 10.02
N ILE A 193 0.57 6.41 9.37
CA ILE A 193 0.45 5.82 8.04
C ILE A 193 -0.58 4.68 8.05
N ALA A 194 -0.54 3.82 9.07
CA ALA A 194 -1.46 2.70 9.19
C ALA A 194 -2.91 3.16 9.38
N THR A 195 -3.14 4.16 10.22
CA THR A 195 -4.48 4.76 10.41
C THR A 195 -4.98 5.38 9.10
N SER A 196 -4.14 6.14 8.40
CA SER A 196 -4.51 6.74 7.11
C SER A 196 -4.80 5.67 6.05
N GLY A 197 -3.98 4.62 5.97
CA GLY A 197 -4.18 3.53 5.02
C GLY A 197 -5.49 2.76 5.24
N ILE A 198 -5.90 2.55 6.49
CA ILE A 198 -7.21 1.96 6.81
C ILE A 198 -8.34 2.89 6.38
N SER A 199 -8.20 4.19 6.61
CA SER A 199 -9.20 5.18 6.20
C SER A 199 -9.31 5.28 4.67
N ASP A 200 -8.19 5.25 3.95
CA ASP A 200 -8.18 5.23 2.47
C ASP A 200 -8.87 3.97 1.92
N TYR A 201 -8.62 2.80 2.55
CA TYR A 201 -9.33 1.56 2.21
C TYR A 201 -10.84 1.66 2.45
N GLU A 202 -11.24 2.17 3.61
CA GLU A 202 -12.66 2.33 3.97
C GLU A 202 -13.38 3.27 3.00
N MET A 203 -12.75 4.40 2.64
CA MET A 203 -13.31 5.35 1.67
C MET A 203 -13.47 4.70 0.29
N PHE A 204 -12.45 4.00 -0.19
CA PHE A 204 -12.47 3.28 -1.46
C PHE A 204 -13.58 2.23 -1.48
N TYR A 205 -13.66 1.41 -0.44
CA TYR A 205 -14.65 0.35 -0.34
C TYR A 205 -16.10 0.89 -0.25
N ASN A 206 -16.31 1.98 0.51
CA ASN A 206 -17.62 2.63 0.61
C ASN A 206 -18.04 3.26 -0.72
N LYS A 207 -17.09 3.81 -1.49
CA LYS A 207 -17.34 4.30 -2.85
C LYS A 207 -17.82 3.16 -3.76
N LEU A 208 -17.12 2.03 -3.76
CA LEU A 208 -17.52 0.85 -4.54
C LEU A 208 -18.90 0.33 -4.16
N LYS A 209 -19.21 0.26 -2.87
CA LYS A 209 -20.56 -0.14 -2.40
C LYS A 209 -21.64 0.78 -2.93
N LYS A 210 -21.44 2.09 -2.84
CA LYS A 210 -22.41 3.10 -3.28
C LYS A 210 -22.62 3.08 -4.79
N GLU A 211 -21.55 3.07 -5.57
CA GLU A 211 -21.60 3.16 -7.03
C GLU A 211 -22.08 1.87 -7.68
N ARG A 212 -21.92 0.72 -7.02
CA ARG A 212 -22.19 -0.61 -7.58
C ARG A 212 -23.35 -1.35 -6.94
N ASN A 213 -24.10 -0.75 -6.01
CA ASN A 213 -25.18 -1.43 -5.27
C ASN A 213 -24.74 -2.80 -4.69
N LEU A 214 -23.48 -2.89 -4.21
CA LEU A 214 -22.97 -4.10 -3.59
C LEU A 214 -23.58 -4.24 -2.21
N SER A 215 -24.53 -5.16 -2.03
CA SER A 215 -25.18 -5.44 -0.74
C SER A 215 -24.28 -6.18 0.25
N GLU A 216 -23.20 -6.82 -0.22
CA GLU A 216 -22.27 -7.63 0.58
C GLU A 216 -20.80 -7.42 0.16
N LEU A 217 -19.88 -7.90 1.03
CA LEU A 217 -18.42 -7.81 0.96
C LEU A 217 -17.75 -8.39 -0.33
N ASN A 218 -18.51 -8.85 -1.30
CA ASN A 218 -17.99 -9.39 -2.53
C ASN A 218 -17.92 -8.30 -3.60
N CYS A 219 -16.73 -7.76 -3.85
CA CYS A 219 -16.45 -7.13 -5.14
C CYS A 219 -16.82 -8.13 -6.24
N ARG A 220 -17.52 -7.66 -7.30
CA ARG A 220 -17.93 -8.54 -8.41
C ARG A 220 -16.75 -9.19 -9.13
N GLY A 221 -15.57 -8.56 -9.08
CA GLY A 221 -14.33 -9.09 -9.66
C GLY A 221 -13.46 -9.78 -8.61
N LYS A 222 -12.85 -10.90 -8.98
CA LYS A 222 -11.84 -11.60 -8.17
C LYS A 222 -10.46 -11.31 -8.71
N ALA A 223 -9.50 -11.10 -7.80
CA ALA A 223 -8.09 -10.98 -8.14
C ALA A 223 -7.37 -12.30 -7.88
N GLU A 224 -6.63 -12.77 -8.89
CA GLU A 224 -5.65 -13.85 -8.77
C GLU A 224 -4.27 -13.29 -9.03
N ILE A 225 -3.36 -13.40 -8.03
CA ILE A 225 -2.02 -12.80 -8.07
C ILE A 225 -0.98 -13.80 -7.56
#